data_97834592e207066a73aba5901f96746e
#
_entry.id   97834592e207066a73aba5901f96746e
#
_cell.length_a   1.000
_cell.length_b   1.000
_cell.length_c   1.000
_cell.angle_alpha   90.00
_cell.angle_beta   90.00
_cell.angle_gamma   90.00
#
_symmetry.space_group_name_H-M   'P 1'
#
loop_
_entity.id
_entity.type
_entity.pdbx_description
1 polymer ?
#
loop_
_entity_poly.entity_id
_entity_poly.type
_entity_poly.pdbx_seq_one_letter_code
_entity_poly.pdbx_strand_id
1 'polypeptide(L)'
;MENKDKIILDLCGGTGAWSDPYKQAGYDVRNITLPEFDVRIYIPPDNVYGILAAPDCTEFSLAKNGWAHHPTRGKRDFVKGMEEVNACLRIIFQCSPIFWVLENPVGLLSRWLGKTKYTFHPWFFGEPWSKFTA
;
A
#
# COMPACT_ATOMS: atom_id res chain seq x y z
N MET A 1 -21.25 15.43 -7.56
CA MET A 1 -20.61 15.00 -6.29
C MET A 1 -19.34 15.80 -6.10
N GLU A 2 -19.30 16.59 -5.05
CA GLU A 2 -18.11 17.37 -4.70
C GLU A 2 -17.01 16.49 -4.14
N ASN A 3 -15.77 16.98 -4.10
CA ASN A 3 -14.63 16.18 -3.59
C ASN A 3 -14.82 15.79 -2.12
N LYS A 4 -15.38 16.68 -1.29
CA LYS A 4 -15.66 16.39 0.12
C LYS A 4 -16.59 15.20 0.37
N ASP A 5 -17.38 14.80 -0.64
CA ASP A 5 -18.30 13.67 -0.56
C ASP A 5 -17.66 12.35 -1.04
N LYS A 6 -16.38 12.42 -1.44
CA LYS A 6 -15.63 11.29 -1.99
C LYS A 6 -14.60 10.81 -0.98
N ILE A 7 -14.79 9.61 -0.47
CA ILE A 7 -13.88 8.99 0.49
C ILE A 7 -12.69 8.37 -0.23
N ILE A 8 -11.48 8.75 0.18
CA ILE A 8 -10.22 8.10 -0.22
C ILE A 8 -9.67 7.36 0.99
N LEU A 9 -9.50 6.06 0.88
CA LEU A 9 -8.78 5.27 1.89
C LEU A 9 -7.30 5.18 1.52
N ASP A 10 -6.45 5.51 2.48
CA ASP A 10 -4.99 5.33 2.41
C ASP A 10 -4.61 4.19 3.35
N LEU A 11 -4.54 2.98 2.80
CA LEU A 11 -4.31 1.75 3.56
C LEU A 11 -2.80 1.54 3.77
N CYS A 12 -2.39 1.44 5.02
CA CYS A 12 -0.99 1.38 5.44
C CYS A 12 -0.21 2.64 5.02
N GLY A 13 -0.88 3.80 5.04
CA GLY A 13 -0.36 5.06 4.49
C GLY A 13 0.75 5.72 5.32
N GLY A 14 1.04 5.23 6.53
CA GLY A 14 2.09 5.80 7.38
C GLY A 14 1.85 7.29 7.66
N THR A 15 2.73 8.16 7.19
CA THR A 15 2.61 9.62 7.36
C THR A 15 1.45 10.24 6.58
N GLY A 16 0.84 9.51 5.63
CA GLY A 16 -0.21 10.03 4.76
C GLY A 16 0.31 10.88 3.59
N ALA A 17 1.62 10.87 3.34
CA ALA A 17 2.22 11.68 2.26
C ALA A 17 1.66 11.32 0.88
N TRP A 18 1.34 10.06 0.64
CA TRP A 18 0.80 9.62 -0.64
C TRP A 18 -0.61 10.14 -0.91
N SER A 19 -1.44 10.20 0.13
CA SER A 19 -2.82 10.70 0.02
C SER A 19 -2.97 12.21 0.22
N ASP A 20 -1.91 12.91 0.63
CA ASP A 20 -1.96 14.36 0.91
C ASP A 20 -2.46 15.19 -0.28
N PRO A 21 -2.08 14.94 -1.56
CA PRO A 21 -2.64 15.67 -2.69
C PRO A 21 -4.17 15.59 -2.78
N TYR A 22 -4.76 14.46 -2.44
CA TYR A 22 -6.22 14.31 -2.38
C TYR A 22 -6.83 15.14 -1.25
N LYS A 23 -6.18 15.13 -0.07
CA LYS A 23 -6.61 15.95 1.06
C LYS A 23 -6.58 17.44 0.71
N GLN A 24 -5.51 17.91 0.07
CA GLN A 24 -5.38 19.29 -0.39
C GLN A 24 -6.45 19.64 -1.45
N ALA A 25 -6.86 18.68 -2.26
CA ALA A 25 -7.94 18.84 -3.25
C ALA A 25 -9.35 18.73 -2.64
N GLY A 26 -9.46 18.59 -1.31
CA GLY A 26 -10.73 18.62 -0.58
C GLY A 26 -11.47 17.28 -0.49
N TYR A 27 -10.81 16.14 -0.77
CA TYR A 27 -11.40 14.82 -0.54
C TYR A 27 -11.46 14.46 0.94
N ASP A 28 -12.41 13.58 1.33
CA ASP A 28 -12.43 12.94 2.65
C ASP A 28 -11.38 11.83 2.68
N VAL A 29 -10.17 12.17 3.08
CA VAL A 29 -9.04 11.22 3.16
C VAL A 29 -8.99 10.58 4.54
N ARG A 30 -8.98 9.24 4.57
CA ARG A 30 -8.87 8.44 5.78
C ARG A 30 -7.62 7.56 5.73
N ASN A 31 -6.65 7.90 6.56
CA ASN A 31 -5.39 7.15 6.67
C ASN A 31 -5.55 6.00 7.66
N ILE A 32 -5.53 4.77 7.15
CA ILE A 32 -5.69 3.55 7.93
C ILE A 32 -4.32 2.95 8.18
N THR A 33 -3.70 3.38 9.26
CA THR A 33 -2.32 3.02 9.61
C THR A 33 -2.16 2.81 11.11
N LEU A 34 -1.23 1.93 11.49
CA LEU A 34 -0.87 1.71 12.89
C LEU A 34 -0.25 2.99 13.49
N PRO A 35 -0.38 3.21 14.81
CA PRO A 35 -1.06 2.33 15.79
C PRO A 35 -2.56 2.54 15.89
N GLU A 36 -3.14 3.58 15.29
CA GLU A 36 -4.56 3.94 15.47
C GLU A 36 -5.51 2.94 14.81
N PHE A 37 -5.17 2.49 13.60
CA PHE A 37 -5.98 1.55 12.84
C PHE A 37 -5.13 0.40 12.32
N ASP A 38 -5.63 -0.81 12.50
CA ASP A 38 -5.04 -2.02 11.92
C ASP A 38 -5.85 -2.44 10.69
N VAL A 39 -5.23 -2.39 9.51
CA VAL A 39 -5.86 -2.73 8.24
C VAL A 39 -6.42 -4.15 8.23
N ARG A 40 -5.83 -5.08 9.00
CA ARG A 40 -6.22 -6.49 9.06
C ARG A 40 -7.62 -6.69 9.62
N ILE A 41 -8.04 -5.80 10.52
CA ILE A 41 -9.36 -5.84 11.18
C ILE A 41 -10.25 -4.65 10.82
N TYR A 42 -9.75 -3.74 9.99
CA TYR A 42 -10.50 -2.54 9.60
C TYR A 42 -11.75 -2.89 8.80
N ILE A 43 -12.86 -2.28 9.17
CA ILE A 43 -14.14 -2.37 8.45
C ILE A 43 -14.31 -1.07 7.67
N PRO A 44 -14.24 -1.12 6.33
CA PRO A 44 -14.38 0.08 5.52
C PRO A 44 -15.81 0.64 5.55
N PRO A 45 -15.98 1.95 5.38
CA PRO A 45 -17.31 2.54 5.19
C PRO A 45 -17.89 2.19 3.83
N ASP A 46 -19.18 2.40 3.68
CA ASP A 46 -19.82 2.39 2.37
C ASP A 46 -19.35 3.58 1.51
N ASN A 47 -19.49 3.46 0.19
CA ASN A 47 -19.25 4.53 -0.79
C ASN A 47 -17.80 5.04 -0.84
N VAL A 48 -16.82 4.16 -0.69
CA VAL A 48 -15.41 4.50 -0.92
C VAL A 48 -15.19 4.82 -2.40
N TYR A 49 -14.67 6.01 -2.67
CA TYR A 49 -14.41 6.48 -4.04
C TYR A 49 -13.09 5.92 -4.60
N GLY A 50 -12.03 5.96 -3.79
CA GLY A 50 -10.71 5.49 -4.21
C GLY A 50 -9.92 4.86 -3.06
N ILE A 51 -8.97 3.99 -3.41
CA ILE A 51 -8.11 3.31 -2.44
C ILE A 51 -6.66 3.39 -2.90
N LEU A 52 -5.81 3.87 -2.00
CA LEU A 52 -4.35 3.78 -2.10
C LEU A 52 -3.89 2.77 -1.07
N ALA A 53 -3.18 1.73 -1.48
CA ALA A 53 -2.75 0.66 -0.59
C ALA A 53 -1.23 0.44 -0.69
N ALA A 54 -0.53 0.61 0.42
CA ALA A 54 0.91 0.43 0.53
C ALA A 54 1.26 -0.57 1.65
N PRO A 55 0.88 -1.86 1.52
CA PRO A 55 1.18 -2.86 2.53
C PRO A 55 2.68 -3.02 2.73
N ASP A 56 3.10 -3.44 3.93
CA ASP A 56 4.51 -3.65 4.25
C ASP A 56 5.19 -4.56 3.23
N CYS A 57 6.31 -4.10 2.71
CA CYS A 57 7.06 -4.77 1.67
C CYS A 57 8.23 -5.63 2.19
N THR A 58 8.45 -5.69 3.50
CA THR A 58 9.63 -6.33 4.10
C THR A 58 9.84 -7.75 3.61
N GLU A 59 8.78 -8.55 3.51
CA GLU A 59 8.88 -9.95 3.11
C GLU A 59 8.98 -10.16 1.60
N PHE A 60 8.68 -9.14 0.79
CA PHE A 60 8.66 -9.24 -0.68
C PHE A 60 9.81 -8.50 -1.37
N SER A 61 10.38 -7.48 -0.73
CA SER A 61 11.44 -6.67 -1.30
C SER A 61 12.71 -7.47 -1.61
N LEU A 62 13.30 -7.23 -2.78
CA LEU A 62 14.60 -7.83 -3.15
C LEU A 62 15.74 -7.35 -2.24
N ALA A 63 15.60 -6.20 -1.58
CA ALA A 63 16.59 -5.71 -0.61
C ALA A 63 16.82 -6.71 0.53
N LYS A 64 15.81 -7.52 0.89
CA LYS A 64 15.96 -8.56 1.92
C LYS A 64 16.93 -9.68 1.50
N ASN A 65 17.20 -9.86 0.22
CA ASN A 65 18.17 -10.83 -0.26
C ASN A 65 19.59 -10.53 0.24
N GLY A 66 19.94 -9.25 0.46
CA GLY A 66 21.22 -8.84 1.05
C GLY A 66 21.42 -9.31 2.49
N TRP A 67 20.37 -9.80 3.15
CA TRP A 67 20.41 -10.32 4.51
C TRP A 67 20.44 -11.86 4.57
N ALA A 68 20.65 -12.52 3.44
CA ALA A 68 20.57 -13.99 3.34
C ALA A 68 21.46 -14.73 4.36
N HIS A 69 22.59 -14.14 4.75
CA HIS A 69 23.49 -14.70 5.76
C HIS A 69 23.19 -14.23 7.20
N HIS A 70 22.18 -13.37 7.40
CA HIS A 70 21.82 -12.90 8.73
C HIS A 70 20.92 -13.95 9.42
N PRO A 71 21.26 -14.44 10.63
CA PRO A 71 20.56 -15.55 11.27
C PRO A 71 19.05 -15.33 11.46
N THR A 72 18.63 -14.06 11.64
CA THR A 72 17.24 -13.71 11.94
C THR A 72 16.57 -12.86 10.86
N ARG A 73 17.33 -12.18 10.01
CA ARG A 73 16.78 -11.23 9.03
C ARG A 73 16.68 -11.79 7.60
N GLY A 74 17.45 -12.80 7.26
CA GLY A 74 17.48 -13.38 5.92
C GLY A 74 16.26 -14.25 5.58
N LYS A 75 15.61 -14.83 6.59
CA LYS A 75 14.46 -15.69 6.39
C LYS A 75 13.20 -14.87 6.11
N ARG A 76 12.46 -15.25 5.06
CA ARG A 76 11.18 -14.62 4.71
C ARG A 76 10.02 -15.31 5.40
N ASP A 77 9.08 -14.53 5.89
CA ASP A 77 7.80 -14.98 6.42
C ASP A 77 6.67 -14.50 5.50
N PHE A 78 6.34 -15.31 4.50
CA PHE A 78 5.30 -14.97 3.55
C PHE A 78 3.90 -14.97 4.14
N VAL A 79 3.64 -15.76 5.18
CA VAL A 79 2.36 -15.75 5.90
C VAL A 79 2.15 -14.37 6.51
N LYS A 80 3.13 -13.89 7.26
CA LYS A 80 3.11 -12.54 7.84
C LYS A 80 3.03 -11.46 6.78
N GLY A 81 3.84 -11.56 5.72
CA GLY A 81 3.85 -10.58 4.64
C GLY A 81 2.51 -10.46 3.93
N MET A 82 1.79 -11.58 3.76
CA MET A 82 0.48 -11.59 3.10
C MET A 82 -0.67 -11.11 3.98
N GLU A 83 -0.51 -10.99 5.29
CA GLU A 83 -1.60 -10.53 6.17
C GLU A 83 -2.11 -9.13 5.77
N GLU A 84 -1.22 -8.17 5.58
CA GLU A 84 -1.61 -6.82 5.17
C GLU A 84 -2.05 -6.77 3.70
N VAL A 85 -1.37 -7.49 2.81
CA VAL A 85 -1.74 -7.58 1.39
C VAL A 85 -3.16 -8.13 1.24
N ASN A 86 -3.47 -9.24 1.92
CA ASN A 86 -4.81 -9.84 1.92
C ASN A 86 -5.86 -8.89 2.50
N ALA A 87 -5.53 -8.17 3.56
CA ALA A 87 -6.43 -7.17 4.14
C ALA A 87 -6.72 -6.03 3.16
N CYS A 88 -5.71 -5.50 2.49
CA CYS A 88 -5.88 -4.48 1.46
C CYS A 88 -6.76 -4.98 0.32
N LEU A 89 -6.49 -6.18 -0.21
CA LEU A 89 -7.29 -6.77 -1.29
C LEU A 89 -8.74 -7.03 -0.86
N ARG A 90 -8.96 -7.50 0.38
CA ARG A 90 -10.31 -7.68 0.95
C ARG A 90 -11.07 -6.36 0.95
N ILE A 91 -10.46 -5.28 1.44
CA ILE A 91 -11.08 -3.97 1.50
C ILE A 91 -11.38 -3.45 0.09
N ILE A 92 -10.44 -3.57 -0.86
CA ILE A 92 -10.65 -3.20 -2.26
C ILE A 92 -11.85 -3.94 -2.84
N PHE A 93 -11.92 -5.25 -2.61
CA PHE A 93 -13.00 -6.09 -3.11
C PHE A 93 -14.36 -5.72 -2.49
N GLN A 94 -14.40 -5.48 -1.17
CA GLN A 94 -15.63 -5.09 -0.46
C GLN A 94 -16.16 -3.72 -0.91
N CYS A 95 -15.27 -2.75 -1.10
CA CYS A 95 -15.66 -1.38 -1.44
C CYS A 95 -16.01 -1.21 -2.92
N SER A 96 -15.45 -2.01 -3.82
CA SER A 96 -15.58 -1.82 -5.28
C SER A 96 -15.38 -0.35 -5.70
N PRO A 97 -14.24 0.28 -5.35
CA PRO A 97 -14.03 1.71 -5.59
C PRO A 97 -13.92 2.03 -7.08
N ILE A 98 -14.06 3.31 -7.45
CA ILE A 98 -13.86 3.78 -8.83
C ILE A 98 -12.42 3.54 -9.31
N PHE A 99 -11.46 3.68 -8.40
CA PHE A 99 -10.05 3.32 -8.67
C PHE A 99 -9.37 2.79 -7.42
N TRP A 100 -8.35 2.00 -7.64
CA TRP A 100 -7.44 1.59 -6.57
C TRP A 100 -6.03 1.41 -7.11
N VAL A 101 -5.06 1.61 -6.24
CA VAL A 101 -3.64 1.39 -6.52
C VAL A 101 -3.05 0.62 -5.34
N LEU A 102 -2.31 -0.44 -5.63
CA LEU A 102 -1.51 -1.17 -4.65
C LEU A 102 -0.04 -0.98 -5.03
N GLU A 103 0.71 -0.35 -4.16
CA GLU A 103 2.13 -0.06 -4.31
C GLU A 103 2.96 -1.06 -3.51
N ASN A 104 4.01 -1.56 -4.12
CA ASN A 104 5.05 -2.35 -3.45
C ASN A 104 6.35 -2.25 -4.25
N PRO A 105 7.53 -2.36 -3.64
CA PRO A 105 8.76 -2.44 -4.40
C PRO A 105 8.76 -3.59 -5.39
N VAL A 106 9.42 -3.41 -6.53
CA VAL A 106 9.64 -4.52 -7.46
C VAL A 106 10.32 -5.67 -6.72
N GLY A 107 9.66 -6.81 -6.69
CA GLY A 107 10.09 -7.95 -5.89
C GLY A 107 9.19 -9.17 -6.05
N LEU A 108 9.04 -9.91 -4.97
CA LEU A 108 8.38 -11.22 -5.00
C LEU A 108 6.85 -11.16 -5.01
N LEU A 109 6.23 -10.03 -4.66
CA LEU A 109 4.77 -9.91 -4.60
C LEU A 109 4.10 -10.18 -5.96
N SER A 110 4.79 -9.89 -7.06
CA SER A 110 4.31 -10.20 -8.41
C SER A 110 4.04 -11.69 -8.67
N ARG A 111 4.61 -12.58 -7.86
CA ARG A 111 4.33 -14.03 -7.94
C ARG A 111 2.91 -14.37 -7.51
N TRP A 112 2.28 -13.55 -6.69
CA TRP A 112 0.88 -13.71 -6.23
C TRP A 112 -0.09 -12.83 -7.02
N LEU A 113 0.28 -11.57 -7.27
CA LEU A 113 -0.61 -10.60 -7.89
C LEU A 113 -0.46 -10.49 -9.40
N GLY A 114 0.54 -11.18 -9.99
CA GLY A 114 0.83 -11.08 -11.40
C GLY A 114 1.70 -9.87 -11.75
N LYS A 115 1.89 -9.63 -13.04
CA LYS A 115 2.75 -8.56 -13.54
C LYS A 115 2.20 -7.19 -13.16
N THR A 116 3.07 -6.35 -12.60
CA THR A 116 2.72 -4.95 -12.32
C THR A 116 2.33 -4.19 -13.59
N LYS A 117 1.41 -3.26 -13.43
CA LYS A 117 0.94 -2.42 -14.54
C LYS A 117 1.88 -1.23 -14.80
N TYR A 118 2.43 -0.65 -13.74
CA TYR A 118 3.32 0.49 -13.81
C TYR A 118 4.53 0.28 -12.90
N THR A 119 5.67 0.83 -13.30
CA THR A 119 6.88 0.88 -12.48
C THR A 119 7.46 2.29 -12.51
N PHE A 120 8.04 2.73 -11.40
CA PHE A 120 8.68 4.03 -11.30
C PHE A 120 9.78 4.04 -10.24
N HIS A 121 10.66 5.04 -10.31
CA HIS A 121 11.60 5.35 -9.24
C HIS A 121 11.09 6.56 -8.45
N PRO A 122 11.16 6.55 -7.12
CA PRO A 122 10.75 7.69 -6.29
C PRO A 122 11.46 8.99 -6.64
N TRP A 123 12.71 8.93 -7.10
CA TRP A 123 13.48 10.10 -7.53
C TRP A 123 12.89 10.81 -8.77
N PHE A 124 12.01 10.15 -9.56
CA PHE A 124 11.25 10.83 -10.61
C PHE A 124 10.33 11.93 -10.05
N PHE A 125 9.99 11.85 -8.76
CA PHE A 125 9.09 12.73 -8.05
C PHE A 125 9.80 13.56 -6.97
N GLY A 126 11.15 13.69 -7.06
CA GLY A 126 11.94 14.53 -6.16
C GLY A 126 12.48 13.83 -4.91
N GLU A 127 12.21 12.57 -4.72
CA GLU A 127 12.76 11.80 -3.60
C GLU A 127 14.25 11.45 -3.82
N PRO A 128 15.10 11.50 -2.78
CA PRO A 128 16.54 11.20 -2.93
C PRO A 128 16.86 9.71 -3.11
N TRP A 129 15.86 8.86 -3.11
CA TRP A 129 16.02 7.40 -3.10
C TRP A 129 15.92 6.78 -4.48
N SER A 130 16.80 5.81 -4.73
CA SER A 130 16.76 4.95 -5.90
C SER A 130 16.13 3.60 -5.51
N LYS A 131 14.80 3.53 -5.50
CA LYS A 131 14.05 2.30 -5.21
C LYS A 131 13.05 2.06 -6.33
N PHE A 132 13.22 0.96 -7.06
CA PHE A 132 12.28 0.62 -8.12
C PHE A 132 10.97 0.14 -7.53
N THR A 133 9.89 0.85 -7.83
CA THR A 133 8.56 0.64 -7.26
C THR A 133 7.56 0.22 -8.33
N ALA A 134 6.64 -0.62 -7.96
CA ALA A 134 5.59 -1.17 -8.81
C ALA A 134 4.20 -0.97 -8.22
#